data_cd7c0421d5fc42d8045ceab7aae15fad
#
_entry.id   cd7c0421d5fc42d8045ceab7aae15fad
#
_cell.length_a   1.000
_cell.length_b   1.000
_cell.length_c   1.000
_cell.angle_alpha   90.00
_cell.angle_beta   90.00
_cell.angle_gamma   90.00
#
_symmetry.space_group_name_H-M   'P 1'
#
loop_
_entity.id
_entity.type
_entity.pdbx_description
1 polymer ?
#
loop_
_entity_poly.entity_id
_entity_poly.type
_entity_poly.pdbx_seq_one_letter_code
_entity_poly.pdbx_strand_id
1 'polypeptide(L)'
;MKKTYIIVLCVIIVVIVSLIAVPLLLRPGRSEALQNAITKAIDYSEAIRDPYELLMLNVMYRRFGITAFADSLQLYDQELSERPDDAPLLRVFRRIADHDNQLQPGDLDEVSVDIDQITVPALYCDRLGFSDRYADILEQATFMGGNLLPHIVLARIWTKDNGCEWPRPESSMETVYSETADLIGYDPLVDDLRLEAAAFLFLAGQGSRVSDTFIDRVLAVQNDDGGWSYSSNISSESESHATVLALMLLLHVQNPADSYPPMLAPAS
;
A
#
# COMPACT_ATOMS: atom_id res chain seq x y z
N MET A 1 -40.07 -45.83 22.30
CA MET A 1 -39.55 -45.28 21.03
C MET A 1 -39.49 -43.72 21.02
N LYS A 2 -40.56 -42.98 21.29
CA LYS A 2 -40.58 -41.50 21.21
C LYS A 2 -39.53 -40.78 22.08
N LYS A 3 -39.26 -41.27 23.32
CA LYS A 3 -38.27 -40.66 24.24
C LYS A 3 -36.83 -40.78 23.72
N THR A 4 -36.48 -41.93 23.10
CA THR A 4 -35.12 -42.13 22.55
C THR A 4 -34.83 -41.22 21.36
N TYR A 5 -35.82 -40.96 20.49
CA TYR A 5 -35.69 -40.03 19.38
C TYR A 5 -35.47 -38.59 19.86
N ILE A 6 -36.14 -38.15 20.91
CA ILE A 6 -35.98 -36.81 21.48
C ILE A 6 -34.56 -36.65 22.03
N ILE A 7 -34.04 -37.62 22.75
CA ILE A 7 -32.67 -37.57 23.30
C ILE A 7 -31.63 -37.50 22.17
N VAL A 8 -31.76 -38.33 21.13
CA VAL A 8 -30.85 -38.31 19.97
C VAL A 8 -30.90 -36.98 19.24
N LEU A 9 -32.09 -36.40 19.04
CA LEU A 9 -32.25 -35.10 18.40
C LEU A 9 -31.61 -33.97 19.22
N CYS A 10 -31.78 -33.99 20.57
CA CYS A 10 -31.14 -32.98 21.44
C CYS A 10 -29.61 -33.08 21.40
N VAL A 11 -29.04 -34.29 21.37
CA VAL A 11 -27.59 -34.49 21.26
C VAL A 11 -27.05 -33.98 19.94
N ILE A 12 -27.74 -34.25 18.83
CA ILE A 12 -27.37 -33.73 17.49
C ILE A 12 -27.39 -32.21 17.47
N ILE A 13 -28.44 -31.56 18.00
CA ILE A 13 -28.53 -30.09 18.06
C ILE A 13 -27.40 -29.52 18.92
N VAL A 14 -27.09 -30.08 20.09
CA VAL A 14 -25.98 -29.61 20.94
C VAL A 14 -24.65 -29.77 20.21
N VAL A 15 -24.40 -30.87 19.51
CA VAL A 15 -23.17 -31.05 18.73
C VAL A 15 -23.06 -30.04 17.59
N ILE A 16 -24.15 -29.83 16.84
CA ILE A 16 -24.19 -28.84 15.74
C ILE A 16 -23.96 -27.41 16.27
N VAL A 17 -24.65 -27.05 17.37
CA VAL A 17 -24.47 -25.74 18.00
C VAL A 17 -23.05 -25.56 18.52
N SER A 18 -22.47 -26.61 19.14
CA SER A 18 -21.08 -26.56 19.61
C SER A 18 -20.07 -26.44 18.45
N LEU A 19 -20.28 -27.15 17.36
CA LEU A 19 -19.42 -27.07 16.16
C LEU A 19 -19.46 -25.71 15.47
N ILE A 20 -20.56 -24.97 15.62
CA ILE A 20 -20.71 -23.64 15.04
C ILE A 20 -20.32 -22.54 16.05
N ALA A 21 -20.78 -22.64 17.30
CA ALA A 21 -20.59 -21.60 18.32
C ALA A 21 -19.16 -21.55 18.86
N VAL A 22 -18.50 -22.70 19.04
CA VAL A 22 -17.12 -22.74 19.57
C VAL A 22 -16.13 -22.03 18.64
N PRO A 23 -16.11 -22.28 17.31
CA PRO A 23 -15.24 -21.53 16.42
C PRO A 23 -15.57 -20.02 16.34
N LEU A 24 -16.85 -19.64 16.48
CA LEU A 24 -17.28 -18.24 16.53
C LEU A 24 -16.81 -17.53 17.79
N LEU A 25 -16.84 -18.20 18.94
CA LEU A 25 -16.36 -17.66 20.22
C LEU A 25 -14.83 -17.63 20.34
N LEU A 26 -14.14 -18.46 19.56
CA LEU A 26 -12.67 -18.53 19.51
C LEU A 26 -12.06 -17.67 18.38
N ARG A 27 -12.88 -16.99 17.58
CA ARG A 27 -12.33 -16.04 16.59
C ARG A 27 -11.67 -14.88 17.32
N PRO A 28 -10.43 -14.54 16.98
CA PRO A 28 -9.77 -13.35 17.52
C PRO A 28 -10.63 -12.14 17.25
N GLY A 29 -10.69 -11.19 18.18
CA GLY A 29 -11.29 -9.89 17.93
C GLY A 29 -10.60 -9.20 16.75
N ARG A 30 -11.30 -8.32 16.04
CA ARG A 30 -10.74 -7.59 14.87
C ARG A 30 -9.36 -6.98 15.17
N SER A 31 -9.21 -6.38 16.35
CA SER A 31 -7.93 -5.79 16.79
C SER A 31 -6.81 -6.81 16.91
N GLU A 32 -7.10 -8.02 17.44
CA GLU A 32 -6.12 -9.10 17.55
C GLU A 32 -5.78 -9.69 16.19
N ALA A 33 -6.76 -9.86 15.31
CA ALA A 33 -6.55 -10.31 13.93
C ALA A 33 -5.68 -9.33 13.16
N LEU A 34 -5.93 -8.02 13.30
CA LEU A 34 -5.14 -6.95 12.70
C LEU A 34 -3.69 -6.97 13.19
N GLN A 35 -3.48 -7.06 14.52
CA GLN A 35 -2.14 -7.13 15.10
C GLN A 35 -1.37 -8.35 14.61
N ASN A 36 -2.02 -9.51 14.58
CA ASN A 36 -1.41 -10.76 14.12
C ASN A 36 -1.05 -10.69 12.63
N ALA A 37 -1.93 -10.12 11.80
CA ALA A 37 -1.66 -9.94 10.39
C ALA A 37 -0.45 -9.02 10.13
N ILE A 38 -0.38 -7.89 10.84
CA ILE A 38 0.77 -6.97 10.76
C ILE A 38 2.06 -7.67 11.19
N THR A 39 2.05 -8.40 12.30
CA THR A 39 3.26 -9.09 12.79
C THR A 39 3.78 -10.08 11.75
N LYS A 40 2.91 -10.93 11.20
CA LYS A 40 3.29 -11.89 10.15
C LYS A 40 3.80 -11.19 8.87
N ALA A 41 3.17 -10.07 8.49
CA ALA A 41 3.59 -9.31 7.32
C ALA A 41 4.96 -8.66 7.51
N ILE A 42 5.28 -8.19 8.71
CA ILE A 42 6.62 -7.68 9.05
C ILE A 42 7.63 -8.82 8.91
N ASP A 43 7.38 -9.98 9.50
CA ASP A 43 8.27 -11.16 9.42
C ASP A 43 8.53 -11.57 7.96
N TYR A 44 7.47 -11.61 7.13
CA TYR A 44 7.61 -11.88 5.68
C TYR A 44 8.48 -10.83 4.98
N SER A 45 8.25 -9.55 5.31
CA SER A 45 8.88 -8.42 4.62
C SER A 45 10.38 -8.27 4.90
N GLU A 46 10.92 -8.88 5.95
CA GLU A 46 12.37 -8.88 6.24
C GLU A 46 13.20 -9.58 5.15
N ALA A 47 12.58 -10.50 4.39
CA ALA A 47 13.23 -11.22 3.29
C ALA A 47 13.16 -10.48 1.94
N ILE A 48 12.40 -9.39 1.84
CA ILE A 48 12.22 -8.64 0.59
C ILE A 48 13.55 -7.98 0.19
N ARG A 49 13.85 -8.05 -1.12
CA ARG A 49 15.04 -7.45 -1.75
C ARG A 49 14.70 -6.65 -2.99
N ASP A 50 13.44 -6.52 -3.35
CA ASP A 50 13.06 -5.62 -4.44
C ASP A 50 13.31 -4.16 -4.04
N PRO A 51 13.99 -3.36 -4.86
CA PRO A 51 14.37 -1.99 -4.49
C PRO A 51 13.18 -1.07 -4.23
N TYR A 52 12.10 -1.20 -4.98
CA TYR A 52 10.94 -0.32 -4.81
C TYR A 52 10.22 -0.62 -3.48
N GLU A 53 10.10 -1.89 -3.13
CA GLU A 53 9.56 -2.31 -1.85
C GLU A 53 10.46 -1.90 -0.69
N LEU A 54 11.79 -1.98 -0.83
CA LEU A 54 12.73 -1.50 0.19
C LEU A 54 12.55 -0.02 0.51
N LEU A 55 12.23 0.82 -0.48
CA LEU A 55 11.89 2.23 -0.24
C LEU A 55 10.59 2.38 0.56
N MET A 56 9.57 1.58 0.25
CA MET A 56 8.30 1.59 1.00
C MET A 56 8.49 1.06 2.42
N LEU A 57 9.33 0.03 2.64
CA LEU A 57 9.71 -0.43 3.98
C LEU A 57 10.45 0.68 4.76
N ASN A 58 11.32 1.47 4.10
CA ASN A 58 11.95 2.63 4.71
C ASN A 58 10.92 3.70 5.12
N VAL A 59 9.92 3.95 4.30
CA VAL A 59 8.80 4.84 4.67
C VAL A 59 8.10 4.32 5.91
N MET A 60 7.81 3.00 6.01
CA MET A 60 7.18 2.41 7.20
C MET A 60 8.04 2.51 8.44
N TYR A 61 9.37 2.31 8.33
CA TYR A 61 10.30 2.54 9.42
C TYR A 61 10.20 3.97 9.96
N ARG A 62 10.28 4.97 9.08
CA ARG A 62 10.23 6.38 9.47
C ARG A 62 8.86 6.83 9.98
N ARG A 63 7.78 6.27 9.43
CA ARG A 63 6.41 6.71 9.70
C ARG A 63 5.78 6.03 10.91
N PHE A 64 6.08 4.74 11.11
CA PHE A 64 5.47 3.91 12.15
C PHE A 64 6.49 3.37 13.17
N GLY A 65 7.78 3.62 12.99
CA GLY A 65 8.82 3.15 13.89
C GLY A 65 9.05 1.63 13.82
N ILE A 66 8.80 1.00 12.67
CA ILE A 66 8.99 -0.46 12.49
C ILE A 66 10.50 -0.75 12.39
N THR A 67 11.11 -1.06 13.52
CA THR A 67 12.58 -1.24 13.64
C THR A 67 13.13 -2.39 12.80
N ALA A 68 12.33 -3.39 12.46
CA ALA A 68 12.69 -4.47 11.54
C ALA A 68 13.14 -3.94 10.15
N PHE A 69 12.69 -2.75 9.76
CA PHE A 69 13.01 -2.13 8.47
C PHE A 69 14.10 -1.04 8.54
N ALA A 70 14.83 -0.95 9.66
CA ALA A 70 15.84 0.09 9.85
C ALA A 70 16.95 0.05 8.77
N ASP A 71 17.30 -1.15 8.29
CA ASP A 71 18.39 -1.35 7.32
C ASP A 71 17.91 -1.30 5.85
N SER A 72 16.62 -1.01 5.60
CA SER A 72 16.03 -1.04 4.26
C SER A 72 16.73 -0.12 3.26
N LEU A 73 17.17 1.07 3.68
CA LEU A 73 17.93 1.98 2.80
C LEU A 73 19.34 1.45 2.49
N GLN A 74 20.00 0.80 3.45
CA GLN A 74 21.29 0.16 3.19
C GLN A 74 21.15 -1.00 2.21
N LEU A 75 20.11 -1.81 2.34
CA LEU A 75 19.79 -2.87 1.39
C LEU A 75 19.48 -2.31 0.00
N TYR A 76 18.73 -1.21 -0.06
CA TYR A 76 18.48 -0.50 -1.31
C TYR A 76 19.78 -0.06 -2.01
N ASP A 77 20.71 0.54 -1.27
CA ASP A 77 22.00 0.99 -1.81
C ASP A 77 22.84 -0.20 -2.31
N GLN A 78 22.71 -1.37 -1.68
CA GLN A 78 23.32 -2.60 -2.16
C GLN A 78 22.71 -3.03 -3.49
N GLU A 79 21.37 -3.14 -3.58
CA GLU A 79 20.67 -3.49 -4.83
C GLU A 79 21.01 -2.51 -5.96
N LEU A 80 21.04 -1.20 -5.67
CA LEU A 80 21.45 -0.18 -6.63
C LEU A 80 22.87 -0.45 -7.19
N SER A 81 23.79 -0.91 -6.36
CA SER A 81 25.16 -1.22 -6.78
C SER A 81 25.28 -2.51 -7.59
N GLU A 82 24.37 -3.45 -7.39
CA GLU A 82 24.34 -4.77 -8.04
C GLU A 82 23.55 -4.79 -9.36
N ARG A 83 22.74 -3.74 -9.64
CA ARG A 83 21.87 -3.62 -10.83
C ARG A 83 22.24 -2.40 -11.69
N PRO A 84 23.38 -2.42 -12.38
CA PRO A 84 23.87 -1.27 -13.13
C PRO A 84 22.91 -0.83 -14.25
N ASP A 85 22.14 -1.75 -14.84
CA ASP A 85 21.21 -1.46 -15.92
C ASP A 85 19.96 -0.69 -15.41
N ASP A 86 19.50 -0.98 -14.19
CA ASP A 86 18.37 -0.30 -13.54
C ASP A 86 18.81 0.94 -12.74
N ALA A 87 20.12 1.11 -12.55
CA ALA A 87 20.68 2.14 -11.66
C ALA A 87 20.19 3.56 -11.93
N PRO A 88 19.96 4.03 -13.17
CA PRO A 88 19.42 5.37 -13.41
C PRO A 88 18.07 5.59 -12.72
N LEU A 89 17.12 4.70 -12.96
CA LEU A 89 15.77 4.82 -12.38
C LEU A 89 15.79 4.61 -10.85
N LEU A 90 16.59 3.67 -10.36
CA LEU A 90 16.78 3.47 -8.92
C LEU A 90 17.36 4.73 -8.27
N ARG A 91 18.34 5.42 -8.89
CA ARG A 91 18.83 6.71 -8.36
C ARG A 91 17.74 7.78 -8.32
N VAL A 92 16.85 7.81 -9.29
CA VAL A 92 15.70 8.73 -9.27
C VAL A 92 14.84 8.49 -8.02
N PHE A 93 14.42 7.24 -7.79
CA PHE A 93 13.51 6.92 -6.68
C PHE A 93 14.18 6.90 -5.29
N ARG A 94 15.52 6.81 -5.20
CA ARG A 94 16.25 6.90 -3.92
C ARG A 94 15.89 8.15 -3.12
N ARG A 95 15.46 9.22 -3.79
CA ARG A 95 14.99 10.46 -3.17
C ARG A 95 13.85 10.26 -2.17
N ILE A 96 13.04 9.22 -2.31
CA ILE A 96 11.98 8.90 -1.33
C ILE A 96 12.55 8.73 0.08
N ALA A 97 13.74 8.12 0.17
CA ALA A 97 14.43 7.83 1.44
C ALA A 97 15.58 8.80 1.76
N ASP A 98 16.04 9.58 0.80
CA ASP A 98 17.15 10.56 0.94
C ASP A 98 16.82 11.82 0.15
N HIS A 99 16.34 12.86 0.84
CA HIS A 99 16.01 14.14 0.24
C HIS A 99 17.16 14.73 -0.57
N ASP A 100 18.41 14.59 -0.07
CA ASP A 100 19.58 15.21 -0.67
C ASP A 100 20.19 14.39 -1.80
N ASN A 101 19.57 13.27 -2.17
CA ASN A 101 19.96 12.42 -3.30
C ASN A 101 20.20 13.25 -4.55
N GLN A 102 21.33 13.02 -5.23
CA GLN A 102 21.72 13.73 -6.44
C GLN A 102 21.49 12.89 -7.68
N LEU A 103 20.82 13.48 -8.67
CA LEU A 103 20.69 12.89 -10.00
C LEU A 103 22.02 12.95 -10.75
N GLN A 104 22.26 11.93 -11.54
CA GLN A 104 23.34 11.92 -12.52
C GLN A 104 22.78 12.37 -13.91
N PRO A 105 23.64 12.90 -14.80
CA PRO A 105 23.23 13.19 -16.16
C PRO A 105 22.64 11.95 -16.85
N GLY A 106 21.44 12.08 -17.39
CA GLY A 106 20.74 10.99 -18.08
C GLY A 106 19.78 10.17 -17.20
N ASP A 107 19.80 10.27 -15.86
CA ASP A 107 18.90 9.49 -15.01
C ASP A 107 17.42 9.71 -15.36
N LEU A 108 17.04 10.93 -15.69
CA LEU A 108 15.65 11.25 -16.05
C LEU A 108 15.28 10.83 -17.48
N ASP A 109 16.24 10.49 -18.34
CA ASP A 109 15.97 10.02 -19.69
C ASP A 109 15.32 8.62 -19.68
N GLU A 110 15.47 7.87 -18.60
CA GLU A 110 14.85 6.56 -18.37
C GLU A 110 13.38 6.63 -17.91
N VAL A 111 12.90 7.83 -17.57
CA VAL A 111 11.49 8.07 -17.15
C VAL A 111 10.59 7.99 -18.37
N SER A 112 10.19 6.79 -18.75
CA SER A 112 9.46 6.52 -20.01
C SER A 112 8.07 5.93 -19.83
N VAL A 113 7.80 5.25 -18.70
CA VAL A 113 6.47 4.66 -18.44
C VAL A 113 5.50 5.69 -17.87
N ASP A 114 4.21 5.52 -18.16
CA ASP A 114 3.16 6.49 -17.80
C ASP A 114 3.11 6.79 -16.29
N ILE A 115 3.32 5.78 -15.46
CA ILE A 115 3.35 5.92 -13.99
C ILE A 115 4.49 6.83 -13.54
N ASP A 116 5.69 6.66 -14.12
CA ASP A 116 6.85 7.47 -13.76
C ASP A 116 6.70 8.90 -14.26
N GLN A 117 6.06 9.10 -15.43
CA GLN A 117 5.74 10.45 -15.95
C GLN A 117 4.76 11.22 -15.03
N ILE A 118 3.95 10.49 -14.23
CA ILE A 118 3.07 11.06 -13.20
C ILE A 118 3.85 11.36 -11.92
N THR A 119 4.67 10.43 -11.45
CA THR A 119 5.22 10.45 -10.10
C THR A 119 6.56 11.19 -10.00
N VAL A 120 7.47 11.00 -10.96
CA VAL A 120 8.81 11.60 -10.93
C VAL A 120 8.80 13.14 -10.94
N PRO A 121 7.97 13.83 -11.75
CA PRO A 121 7.88 15.30 -11.67
C PRO A 121 7.45 15.79 -10.28
N ALA A 122 6.56 15.08 -9.60
CA ALA A 122 6.14 15.39 -8.24
C ALA A 122 7.25 15.14 -7.21
N LEU A 123 8.05 14.08 -7.41
CA LEU A 123 9.20 13.75 -6.56
C LEU A 123 10.29 14.80 -6.60
N TYR A 124 10.43 15.55 -7.71
CA TYR A 124 11.47 16.54 -7.95
C TYR A 124 10.95 17.96 -8.15
N CYS A 125 9.69 18.25 -7.84
CA CYS A 125 9.06 19.55 -8.13
C CYS A 125 9.75 20.74 -7.46
N ASP A 126 10.34 20.55 -6.28
CA ASP A 126 11.09 21.57 -5.53
C ASP A 126 12.43 21.95 -6.18
N ARG A 127 12.99 21.05 -7.00
CA ARG A 127 14.29 21.27 -7.68
C ARG A 127 14.16 21.65 -9.14
N LEU A 128 13.20 21.04 -9.82
CA LEU A 128 13.05 21.15 -11.28
C LEU A 128 11.81 21.96 -11.69
N GLY A 129 10.86 22.15 -10.77
CA GLY A 129 9.54 22.66 -11.10
C GLY A 129 8.72 21.65 -11.91
N PHE A 130 7.50 22.03 -12.26
CA PHE A 130 6.67 21.27 -13.20
C PHE A 130 6.84 21.82 -14.62
N SER A 131 6.85 20.92 -15.60
CA SER A 131 6.76 21.32 -17.00
C SER A 131 5.37 21.86 -17.32
N ASP A 132 5.28 22.72 -18.34
CA ASP A 132 4.00 23.29 -18.82
C ASP A 132 2.97 22.17 -19.18
N ARG A 133 3.44 20.98 -19.55
CA ARG A 133 2.61 19.85 -19.97
C ARG A 133 2.17 18.96 -18.81
N TYR A 134 2.71 19.14 -17.60
CA TYR A 134 2.45 18.20 -16.51
C TYR A 134 0.97 18.20 -16.09
N ALA A 135 0.32 19.35 -16.10
CA ALA A 135 -1.13 19.43 -15.84
C ALA A 135 -1.96 18.61 -16.84
N ASP A 136 -1.57 18.65 -18.13
CA ASP A 136 -2.24 17.89 -19.20
C ASP A 136 -2.01 16.37 -19.03
N ILE A 137 -0.79 15.95 -18.62
CA ILE A 137 -0.48 14.55 -18.31
C ILE A 137 -1.39 14.04 -17.18
N LEU A 138 -1.53 14.79 -16.10
CA LEU A 138 -2.41 14.44 -14.99
C LEU A 138 -3.88 14.37 -15.40
N GLU A 139 -4.33 15.26 -16.27
CA GLU A 139 -5.70 15.25 -16.80
C GLU A 139 -5.95 14.00 -17.66
N GLN A 140 -5.04 13.71 -18.57
CA GLN A 140 -5.10 12.51 -19.41
C GLN A 140 -5.08 11.23 -18.56
N ALA A 141 -4.19 11.15 -17.57
CA ALA A 141 -4.11 10.01 -16.65
C ALA A 141 -5.40 9.84 -15.83
N THR A 142 -6.01 10.94 -15.38
CA THR A 142 -7.33 10.90 -14.70
C THR A 142 -8.40 10.36 -15.65
N PHE A 143 -8.42 10.79 -16.90
CA PHE A 143 -9.38 10.31 -17.90
C PHE A 143 -9.19 8.82 -18.24
N MET A 144 -7.95 8.35 -18.30
CA MET A 144 -7.62 6.94 -18.57
C MET A 144 -8.01 6.04 -17.39
N GLY A 145 -7.92 6.54 -16.17
CA GLY A 145 -8.31 5.82 -14.96
C GLY A 145 -7.40 4.61 -14.61
N GLY A 146 -7.99 3.60 -13.98
CA GLY A 146 -7.29 2.36 -13.64
C GLY A 146 -6.11 2.59 -12.69
N ASN A 147 -4.98 1.90 -12.93
CA ASN A 147 -3.78 1.98 -12.10
C ASN A 147 -3.10 3.37 -12.09
N LEU A 148 -3.45 4.27 -13.00
CA LEU A 148 -2.90 5.62 -12.99
C LEU A 148 -3.46 6.47 -11.85
N LEU A 149 -4.69 6.20 -11.40
CA LEU A 149 -5.34 6.97 -10.34
C LEU A 149 -4.60 6.93 -9.00
N PRO A 150 -4.23 5.76 -8.46
CA PRO A 150 -3.41 5.68 -7.24
C PRO A 150 -2.09 6.44 -7.38
N HIS A 151 -1.45 6.41 -8.56
CA HIS A 151 -0.20 7.12 -8.80
C HIS A 151 -0.37 8.64 -8.88
N ILE A 152 -1.54 9.16 -9.30
CA ILE A 152 -1.87 10.59 -9.18
C ILE A 152 -2.03 10.96 -7.69
N VAL A 153 -2.64 10.07 -6.88
CA VAL A 153 -2.72 10.26 -5.42
C VAL A 153 -1.32 10.33 -4.80
N LEU A 154 -0.43 9.42 -5.19
CA LEU A 154 0.97 9.39 -4.74
C LEU A 154 1.72 10.66 -5.15
N ALA A 155 1.59 11.09 -6.41
CA ALA A 155 2.17 12.34 -6.90
C ALA A 155 1.69 13.57 -6.10
N ARG A 156 0.40 13.62 -5.74
CA ARG A 156 -0.14 14.68 -4.87
C ARG A 156 0.49 14.68 -3.49
N ILE A 157 0.72 13.50 -2.89
CA ILE A 157 1.42 13.36 -1.59
C ILE A 157 2.84 13.92 -1.70
N TRP A 158 3.61 13.49 -2.69
CA TRP A 158 5.00 13.94 -2.88
C TRP A 158 5.11 15.43 -3.21
N THR A 159 4.17 15.97 -4.00
CA THR A 159 4.08 17.41 -4.25
C THR A 159 3.91 18.19 -2.95
N LYS A 160 3.03 17.71 -2.07
CA LYS A 160 2.79 18.32 -0.75
C LYS A 160 4.01 18.20 0.16
N ASP A 161 4.63 17.01 0.22
CA ASP A 161 5.80 16.76 1.07
C ASP A 161 7.00 17.63 0.65
N ASN A 162 7.16 17.91 -0.65
CA ASN A 162 8.16 18.81 -1.21
C ASN A 162 7.79 20.30 -1.07
N GLY A 163 6.60 20.63 -0.55
CA GLY A 163 6.14 22.03 -0.43
C GLY A 163 5.83 22.71 -1.74
N CYS A 164 5.60 21.96 -2.83
CA CYS A 164 5.25 22.51 -4.14
C CYS A 164 3.75 22.80 -4.25
N GLU A 165 3.41 23.74 -5.12
CA GLU A 165 2.03 24.01 -5.51
C GLU A 165 1.54 22.94 -6.50
N TRP A 166 0.35 22.39 -6.26
CA TRP A 166 -0.25 21.42 -7.17
C TRP A 166 -0.65 22.09 -8.49
N PRO A 167 -0.29 21.55 -9.67
CA PRO A 167 -0.46 22.25 -10.95
C PRO A 167 -1.91 22.27 -11.49
N ARG A 168 -2.87 21.74 -10.72
CA ARG A 168 -4.30 21.69 -11.06
C ARG A 168 -5.15 22.25 -9.92
N PRO A 169 -6.41 22.66 -10.15
CA PRO A 169 -7.31 23.04 -9.08
C PRO A 169 -7.47 21.91 -8.04
N GLU A 170 -7.47 22.22 -6.76
CA GLU A 170 -7.68 21.22 -5.67
C GLU A 170 -8.97 20.41 -5.85
N SER A 171 -10.01 20.99 -6.42
CA SER A 171 -11.26 20.30 -6.74
C SER A 171 -11.07 19.12 -7.69
N SER A 172 -10.02 19.09 -8.50
CA SER A 172 -9.72 17.96 -9.37
C SER A 172 -9.29 16.71 -8.57
N MET A 173 -8.71 16.89 -7.40
CA MET A 173 -8.32 15.78 -6.53
C MET A 173 -9.51 15.06 -5.92
N GLU A 174 -10.63 15.75 -5.71
CA GLU A 174 -11.85 15.09 -5.23
C GLU A 174 -12.35 14.00 -6.20
N THR A 175 -12.30 14.30 -7.50
CA THR A 175 -12.60 13.30 -8.55
C THR A 175 -11.61 12.14 -8.50
N VAL A 176 -10.30 12.42 -8.43
CA VAL A 176 -9.27 11.38 -8.36
C VAL A 176 -9.46 10.48 -7.13
N TYR A 177 -9.72 11.06 -5.95
CA TYR A 177 -9.96 10.29 -4.72
C TYR A 177 -11.22 9.43 -4.82
N SER A 178 -12.30 9.96 -5.41
CA SER A 178 -13.55 9.22 -5.59
C SER A 178 -13.35 8.05 -6.54
N GLU A 179 -12.75 8.29 -7.70
CA GLU A 179 -12.51 7.26 -8.71
C GLU A 179 -11.49 6.21 -8.21
N THR A 180 -10.47 6.62 -7.42
CA THR A 180 -9.54 5.68 -6.75
C THR A 180 -10.30 4.79 -5.75
N ALA A 181 -11.24 5.35 -4.99
CA ALA A 181 -12.06 4.57 -4.06
C ALA A 181 -13.00 3.60 -4.81
N ASP A 182 -13.51 3.99 -5.99
CA ASP A 182 -14.34 3.14 -6.82
C ASP A 182 -13.59 1.91 -7.36
N LEU A 183 -12.25 1.98 -7.53
CA LEU A 183 -11.42 0.82 -7.88
C LEU A 183 -11.49 -0.28 -6.82
N ILE A 184 -11.60 0.08 -5.54
CA ILE A 184 -11.72 -0.88 -4.43
C ILE A 184 -13.05 -1.63 -4.52
N GLY A 185 -14.13 -0.92 -4.83
CA GLY A 185 -15.45 -1.45 -5.13
C GLY A 185 -16.06 -2.34 -4.04
N TYR A 186 -17.14 -3.02 -4.42
CA TYR A 186 -17.85 -4.01 -3.58
C TYR A 186 -17.47 -5.46 -3.91
N ASP A 187 -16.62 -5.68 -4.92
CA ASP A 187 -16.13 -7.00 -5.31
C ASP A 187 -15.41 -7.67 -4.12
N PRO A 188 -15.63 -8.96 -3.83
CA PRO A 188 -14.90 -9.68 -2.79
C PRO A 188 -13.40 -9.85 -3.08
N LEU A 189 -12.95 -9.50 -4.28
CA LEU A 189 -11.56 -9.62 -4.70
C LEU A 189 -10.65 -8.69 -3.91
N VAL A 190 -9.52 -9.22 -3.49
CA VAL A 190 -8.34 -8.47 -3.02
C VAL A 190 -7.23 -8.76 -4.02
N ASP A 191 -6.78 -7.73 -4.70
CA ASP A 191 -5.69 -7.78 -5.66
C ASP A 191 -4.77 -6.57 -5.48
N ASP A 192 -3.68 -6.59 -6.20
CA ASP A 192 -2.63 -5.58 -6.16
C ASP A 192 -3.19 -4.16 -6.37
N LEU A 193 -3.97 -3.94 -7.41
CA LEU A 193 -4.56 -2.63 -7.72
C LEU A 193 -5.46 -2.10 -6.59
N ARG A 194 -6.27 -2.98 -5.97
CA ARG A 194 -7.16 -2.58 -4.87
C ARG A 194 -6.39 -2.30 -3.59
N LEU A 195 -5.33 -3.07 -3.33
CA LEU A 195 -4.42 -2.82 -2.21
C LEU A 195 -3.69 -1.49 -2.38
N GLU A 196 -3.18 -1.20 -3.58
CA GLU A 196 -2.52 0.06 -3.91
C GLU A 196 -3.48 1.25 -3.74
N ALA A 197 -4.67 1.18 -4.32
CA ALA A 197 -5.70 2.21 -4.19
C ALA A 197 -6.03 2.48 -2.71
N ALA A 198 -6.24 1.44 -1.91
CA ALA A 198 -6.55 1.58 -0.50
C ALA A 198 -5.37 2.15 0.30
N ALA A 199 -4.15 1.65 0.10
CA ALA A 199 -2.95 2.11 0.78
C ALA A 199 -2.68 3.61 0.49
N PHE A 200 -2.78 4.02 -0.77
CA PHE A 200 -2.51 5.41 -1.16
C PHE A 200 -3.62 6.37 -0.73
N LEU A 201 -4.87 5.94 -0.66
CA LEU A 201 -5.93 6.73 -0.04
C LEU A 201 -5.65 6.97 1.46
N PHE A 202 -5.21 5.95 2.20
CA PHE A 202 -4.81 6.13 3.60
C PHE A 202 -3.59 7.05 3.73
N LEU A 203 -2.58 6.90 2.88
CA LEU A 203 -1.41 7.79 2.82
C LEU A 203 -1.80 9.25 2.59
N ALA A 204 -2.81 9.49 1.74
CA ALA A 204 -3.34 10.83 1.44
C ALA A 204 -4.29 11.39 2.52
N GLY A 205 -4.55 10.68 3.62
CA GLY A 205 -5.53 11.07 4.64
C GLY A 205 -6.98 10.89 4.20
N GLN A 206 -7.22 10.10 3.16
CA GLN A 206 -8.54 9.77 2.59
C GLN A 206 -9.04 8.38 3.02
N GLY A 207 -8.50 7.82 4.11
CA GLY A 207 -8.82 6.47 4.59
C GLY A 207 -10.30 6.23 4.88
N SER A 208 -11.08 7.29 5.17
CA SER A 208 -12.55 7.18 5.34
C SER A 208 -13.29 6.73 4.07
N ARG A 209 -12.65 6.77 2.91
CA ARG A 209 -13.20 6.25 1.64
C ARG A 209 -13.02 4.75 1.47
N VAL A 210 -12.17 4.13 2.29
CA VAL A 210 -11.94 2.68 2.31
C VAL A 210 -12.87 2.03 3.33
N SER A 211 -13.70 1.08 2.89
CA SER A 211 -14.69 0.45 3.78
C SER A 211 -14.04 -0.53 4.76
N ASP A 212 -14.61 -0.63 5.96
CA ASP A 212 -14.23 -1.67 6.92
C ASP A 212 -14.36 -3.09 6.35
N THR A 213 -15.35 -3.31 5.46
CA THR A 213 -15.53 -4.59 4.78
C THR A 213 -14.35 -4.95 3.88
N PHE A 214 -13.71 -3.96 3.24
CA PHE A 214 -12.49 -4.21 2.45
C PHE A 214 -11.32 -4.59 3.37
N ILE A 215 -11.14 -3.88 4.48
CA ILE A 215 -10.11 -4.21 5.47
C ILE A 215 -10.29 -5.63 6.02
N ASP A 216 -11.54 -6.01 6.36
CA ASP A 216 -11.83 -7.36 6.85
C ASP A 216 -11.53 -8.44 5.80
N ARG A 217 -11.73 -8.13 4.51
CA ARG A 217 -11.34 -9.03 3.41
C ARG A 217 -9.81 -9.14 3.27
N VAL A 218 -9.09 -8.04 3.35
CA VAL A 218 -7.62 -8.05 3.34
C VAL A 218 -7.08 -8.94 4.44
N LEU A 219 -7.62 -8.83 5.67
CA LEU A 219 -7.24 -9.69 6.78
C LEU A 219 -7.57 -11.17 6.53
N ALA A 220 -8.69 -11.45 5.87
CA ALA A 220 -9.17 -12.83 5.65
C ALA A 220 -8.38 -13.59 4.57
N VAL A 221 -7.69 -12.89 3.65
CA VAL A 221 -6.96 -13.50 2.53
C VAL A 221 -5.44 -13.48 2.71
N GLN A 222 -4.93 -13.12 3.89
CA GLN A 222 -3.51 -13.23 4.20
C GLN A 222 -3.07 -14.70 4.13
N ASN A 223 -1.98 -14.97 3.44
CA ASN A 223 -1.40 -16.29 3.34
C ASN A 223 -0.73 -16.75 4.66
N ASP A 224 -0.48 -18.04 4.80
CA ASP A 224 0.11 -18.61 6.01
C ASP A 224 1.52 -18.11 6.30
N ASP A 225 2.28 -17.75 5.25
CA ASP A 225 3.62 -17.15 5.32
C ASP A 225 3.62 -15.67 5.75
N GLY A 226 2.45 -15.05 5.85
CA GLY A 226 2.26 -13.66 6.28
C GLY A 226 2.14 -12.66 5.15
N GLY A 227 2.33 -13.05 3.90
CA GLY A 227 2.19 -12.20 2.73
C GLY A 227 0.79 -12.19 2.12
N TRP A 228 0.65 -11.45 1.02
CA TRP A 228 -0.54 -11.43 0.16
C TRP A 228 -0.14 -11.78 -1.26
N SER A 229 -1.01 -12.49 -1.96
CA SER A 229 -0.83 -12.76 -3.38
C SER A 229 -1.21 -11.56 -4.25
N TYR A 230 -0.67 -11.52 -5.47
CA TYR A 230 -1.04 -10.52 -6.48
C TYR A 230 -2.55 -10.44 -6.71
N SER A 231 -3.25 -11.57 -6.61
CA SER A 231 -4.70 -11.62 -6.66
C SER A 231 -5.21 -12.84 -5.89
N SER A 232 -6.08 -12.62 -4.92
CA SER A 232 -6.60 -13.65 -4.00
C SER A 232 -7.40 -14.78 -4.67
N ASN A 233 -7.80 -14.63 -5.95
CA ASN A 233 -8.54 -15.65 -6.70
C ASN A 233 -7.69 -16.38 -7.75
N ILE A 234 -6.43 -15.97 -7.96
CA ILE A 234 -5.56 -16.53 -9.02
C ILE A 234 -4.37 -17.29 -8.42
N SER A 235 -3.79 -16.78 -7.34
CA SER A 235 -2.59 -17.34 -6.73
C SER A 235 -2.74 -17.42 -5.21
N SER A 236 -2.12 -18.45 -4.62
CA SER A 236 -1.88 -18.56 -3.17
C SER A 236 -0.43 -18.26 -2.79
N GLU A 237 0.40 -17.90 -3.75
CA GLU A 237 1.79 -17.49 -3.48
C GLU A 237 1.81 -16.00 -3.11
N SER A 238 2.53 -15.69 -2.04
CA SER A 238 2.73 -14.31 -1.61
C SER A 238 3.68 -13.58 -2.56
N GLU A 239 3.37 -12.31 -2.77
CA GLU A 239 4.09 -11.42 -3.65
C GLU A 239 4.51 -10.18 -2.85
N SER A 240 5.74 -9.69 -3.09
CA SER A 240 6.34 -8.63 -2.28
C SER A 240 5.57 -7.32 -2.35
N HIS A 241 5.18 -6.90 -3.56
CA HIS A 241 4.47 -5.63 -3.77
C HIS A 241 3.11 -5.62 -3.08
N ALA A 242 2.27 -6.62 -3.34
CA ALA A 242 0.97 -6.76 -2.69
C ALA A 242 1.10 -6.83 -1.16
N THR A 243 2.15 -7.49 -0.65
CA THR A 243 2.40 -7.60 0.79
C THR A 243 2.78 -6.25 1.41
N VAL A 244 3.65 -5.49 0.76
CA VAL A 244 4.07 -4.16 1.24
C VAL A 244 2.89 -3.18 1.23
N LEU A 245 2.04 -3.21 0.20
CA LEU A 245 0.83 -2.38 0.13
C LEU A 245 -0.18 -2.76 1.21
N ALA A 246 -0.43 -4.06 1.42
CA ALA A 246 -1.33 -4.53 2.49
C ALA A 246 -0.79 -4.15 3.88
N LEU A 247 0.51 -4.33 4.13
CA LEU A 247 1.13 -3.93 5.39
C LEU A 247 1.01 -2.42 5.63
N MET A 248 1.29 -1.59 4.62
CA MET A 248 1.14 -0.14 4.69
C MET A 248 -0.29 0.26 5.05
N LEU A 249 -1.29 -0.34 4.39
CA LEU A 249 -2.70 -0.15 4.68
C LEU A 249 -3.03 -0.51 6.13
N LEU A 250 -2.66 -1.71 6.57
CA LEU A 250 -3.00 -2.22 7.90
C LEU A 250 -2.32 -1.42 9.02
N LEU A 251 -1.10 -0.92 8.80
CA LEU A 251 -0.42 -0.03 9.74
C LEU A 251 -1.17 1.28 9.94
N HIS A 252 -1.74 1.87 8.89
CA HIS A 252 -2.59 3.07 9.02
C HIS A 252 -3.90 2.76 9.74
N VAL A 253 -4.51 1.60 9.48
CA VAL A 253 -5.73 1.16 10.19
C VAL A 253 -5.46 0.95 11.68
N GLN A 254 -4.31 0.38 12.03
CA GLN A 254 -3.93 0.11 13.42
C GLN A 254 -3.58 1.39 14.20
N ASN A 255 -2.94 2.35 13.52
CA ASN A 255 -2.40 3.55 14.14
C ASN A 255 -3.07 4.80 13.54
N PRO A 256 -4.39 5.00 13.73
CA PRO A 256 -5.05 6.19 13.21
C PRO A 256 -4.47 7.43 13.89
N ALA A 257 -4.06 8.41 13.09
CA ALA A 257 -3.53 9.67 13.57
C ALA A 257 -4.04 10.82 12.69
N ASP A 258 -4.13 12.02 13.26
CA ASP A 258 -4.51 13.22 12.53
C ASP A 258 -3.42 13.63 11.51
N SER A 259 -2.17 13.27 11.79
CA SER A 259 -1.04 13.50 10.90
C SER A 259 0.05 12.45 11.10
N TYR A 260 0.77 12.17 10.03
CA TYR A 260 1.93 11.28 10.02
C TYR A 260 3.17 12.05 9.54
N PRO A 261 4.40 11.56 9.85
CA PRO A 261 5.59 12.05 9.18
C PRO A 261 5.43 12.02 7.66
N PRO A 262 6.06 12.95 6.92
CA PRO A 262 6.06 12.94 5.46
C PRO A 262 6.48 11.56 4.90
N MET A 263 5.96 11.22 3.72
CA MET A 263 6.40 10.02 3.01
C MET A 263 7.84 10.21 2.49
N LEU A 264 8.16 11.38 1.99
CA LEU A 264 9.51 11.73 1.60
C LEU A 264 10.39 12.00 2.83
N ALA A 265 11.67 11.59 2.76
CA ALA A 265 12.63 11.95 3.79
C ALA A 265 12.77 13.48 3.86
N PRO A 266 12.85 14.07 5.07
CA PRO A 266 13.02 15.51 5.20
C PRO A 266 14.43 15.93 4.71
N ALA A 267 14.57 17.20 4.33
CA ALA A 267 15.89 17.81 4.12
C ALA A 267 16.75 17.70 5.40
N SER A 268 18.03 17.38 5.24
CA SER A 268 19.01 17.24 6.32
C SER A 268 19.44 18.60 6.91
#